data_6ed153c6597ef2323dca4e04a52f651a
#
_entry.id   6ed153c6597ef2323dca4e04a52f651a
#
_cell.length_a   1.000
_cell.length_b   1.000
_cell.length_c   1.000
_cell.angle_alpha   90.00
_cell.angle_beta   90.00
_cell.angle_gamma   90.00
#
_symmetry.space_group_name_H-M   'P 1'
#
loop_
_entity.id
_entity.type
_entity.pdbx_description
1 polymer ?
#
loop_
_entity_poly.entity_id
_entity_poly.type
_entity_poly.pdbx_seq_one_letter_code
_entity_poly.pdbx_strand_id
1 'polypeptide(L)'
;ALLAFHAYPANPHTDAPDVPLDRLDTNECPYDLPESVKQAIAKTYIEQIETNRYPDGSHAALKAEIARYVNESAGIESNSESVTPENISVGNGSDELIRSVLIATCLGRPSSILVASPTFSMYGILAKTLGVNTIEVARREADWSIDPDAANLAIATATRDGQPVRAIFVVHPNSPTANALTAEEIAWLETVPDDILVIVDEAYYEFSRHTLVGRQRDNWVVTRTFSKALRLAAHRVGYAVAAPETIAIFEKIRLPYNLPSTAQAAALTGLAHRRELLTVIDKILGERDRLVAAFARLPALKQWASQANFIYLRAAGEAIDLAKLASDLRSRGTLIRYTGGGLRVSIGTPAENTRTLANFQALLDCVAG
;
A
#
# COMPACT_ATOMS: atom_id res chain seq x y z
N ALA A 1 24.84 -14.48 1.61
CA ALA A 1 23.43 -14.18 1.89
C ALA A 1 22.90 -13.07 0.98
N LEU A 2 23.56 -11.89 0.91
CA LEU A 2 23.07 -10.77 0.08
C LEU A 2 23.09 -11.05 -1.44
N LEU A 3 24.03 -11.87 -1.94
CA LEU A 3 24.08 -12.25 -3.36
C LEU A 3 22.90 -13.13 -3.81
N ALA A 4 22.28 -13.87 -2.90
CA ALA A 4 21.08 -14.67 -3.17
C ALA A 4 19.77 -13.90 -2.90
N PHE A 5 19.85 -12.60 -2.64
CA PHE A 5 18.71 -11.75 -2.34
C PHE A 5 18.01 -11.32 -3.63
N HIS A 6 16.70 -11.54 -3.70
CA HIS A 6 15.87 -11.03 -4.80
C HIS A 6 15.28 -9.68 -4.38
N ALA A 7 15.73 -8.61 -5.05
CA ALA A 7 15.17 -7.28 -4.86
C ALA A 7 13.73 -7.21 -5.36
N TYR A 8 13.00 -6.16 -4.96
CA TYR A 8 11.70 -5.86 -5.52
C TYR A 8 11.83 -5.70 -7.05
N PRO A 9 11.15 -6.51 -7.87
CA PRO A 9 11.27 -6.40 -9.32
C PRO A 9 10.55 -5.13 -9.79
N ALA A 10 11.29 -4.06 -10.01
CA ALA A 10 10.79 -2.91 -10.77
C ALA A 10 10.67 -3.32 -12.23
N ASN A 11 9.51 -3.10 -12.86
CA ASN A 11 9.36 -3.33 -14.29
C ASN A 11 10.17 -2.28 -15.05
N PRO A 12 11.18 -2.68 -15.85
CA PRO A 12 11.92 -1.72 -16.64
C PRO A 12 10.99 -1.10 -17.70
N HIS A 13 11.03 0.22 -17.83
CA HIS A 13 10.32 0.94 -18.88
C HIS A 13 10.99 0.83 -20.25
N THR A 14 12.19 0.23 -20.32
CA THR A 14 13.07 0.20 -21.49
C THR A 14 12.75 -0.89 -22.51
N ASP A 15 12.01 -1.94 -22.10
CA ASP A 15 11.58 -3.02 -23.00
C ASP A 15 10.09 -2.86 -23.35
N ALA A 16 9.70 -1.66 -23.79
CA ALA A 16 8.35 -1.43 -24.28
C ALA A 16 8.14 -2.23 -25.57
N PRO A 17 7.06 -3.00 -25.69
CA PRO A 17 6.67 -3.56 -26.99
C PRO A 17 6.38 -2.40 -27.97
N ASP A 18 6.37 -2.69 -29.28
CA ASP A 18 6.07 -1.70 -30.34
C ASP A 18 4.63 -1.12 -30.25
N VAL A 19 3.89 -1.49 -29.22
CA VAL A 19 2.54 -1.01 -28.91
C VAL A 19 2.53 -0.17 -27.63
N PRO A 20 1.69 0.88 -27.54
CA PRO A 20 1.51 1.65 -26.29
C PRO A 20 1.15 0.73 -25.11
N LEU A 21 1.82 0.95 -23.97
CA LEU A 21 1.69 0.10 -22.80
C LEU A 21 0.72 0.71 -21.78
N ASP A 22 -0.38 0.01 -21.51
CA ASP A 22 -1.28 0.31 -20.39
C ASP A 22 -0.64 -0.18 -19.07
N ARG A 23 -0.24 0.75 -18.22
CA ARG A 23 0.54 0.47 -16.99
C ARG A 23 -0.39 0.19 -15.81
N LEU A 24 -0.78 -1.08 -15.66
CA LEU A 24 -1.74 -1.54 -14.65
C LEU A 24 -1.11 -2.47 -13.59
N ASP A 25 0.18 -2.30 -13.31
CA ASP A 25 0.98 -3.21 -12.47
C ASP A 25 1.34 -2.67 -11.08
N THR A 26 1.28 -1.35 -10.87
CA THR A 26 1.78 -0.69 -9.64
C THR A 26 0.70 -0.02 -8.79
N ASN A 27 -0.58 -0.22 -9.14
CA ASN A 27 -1.73 0.37 -8.44
C ASN A 27 -1.66 1.91 -8.36
N GLU A 28 -1.06 2.55 -9.36
CA GLU A 28 -1.06 3.99 -9.51
C GLU A 28 -2.47 4.48 -9.87
N CYS A 29 -2.74 5.75 -9.63
CA CYS A 29 -3.94 6.38 -10.15
C CYS A 29 -3.82 6.54 -11.67
N PRO A 30 -4.80 6.14 -12.48
CA PRO A 30 -4.73 6.27 -13.95
C PRO A 30 -4.89 7.72 -14.43
N TYR A 31 -5.28 8.62 -13.54
CA TYR A 31 -5.45 10.04 -13.83
C TYR A 31 -4.27 10.83 -13.25
N ASP A 32 -3.60 11.60 -14.09
CA ASP A 32 -2.55 12.52 -13.64
C ASP A 32 -3.15 13.70 -12.84
N LEU A 33 -2.29 14.50 -12.21
CA LEU A 33 -2.69 15.72 -11.53
C LEU A 33 -3.36 16.69 -12.51
N PRO A 34 -4.42 17.42 -12.09
CA PRO A 34 -4.94 18.54 -12.86
C PRO A 34 -3.85 19.58 -13.14
N GLU A 35 -3.93 20.22 -14.29
CA GLU A 35 -2.94 21.24 -14.70
C GLU A 35 -2.83 22.38 -13.67
N SER A 36 -3.98 22.81 -13.10
CA SER A 36 -4.04 23.81 -12.01
C SER A 36 -3.18 23.41 -10.81
N VAL A 37 -3.20 22.14 -10.42
CA VAL A 37 -2.42 21.63 -9.28
C VAL A 37 -0.93 21.54 -9.62
N LYS A 38 -0.59 21.09 -10.84
CA LYS A 38 0.80 21.09 -11.33
C LYS A 38 1.39 22.50 -11.33
N GLN A 39 0.62 23.47 -11.83
CA GLN A 39 1.03 24.88 -11.84
C GLN A 39 1.20 25.43 -10.42
N ALA A 40 0.31 25.08 -9.48
CA ALA A 40 0.46 25.48 -8.07
C ALA A 40 1.75 24.91 -7.44
N ILE A 41 2.08 23.64 -7.72
CA ILE A 41 3.34 23.03 -7.27
C ILE A 41 4.55 23.75 -7.89
N ALA A 42 4.51 24.01 -9.20
CA ALA A 42 5.58 24.71 -9.89
C ALA A 42 5.77 26.15 -9.36
N LYS A 43 4.68 26.85 -9.08
CA LYS A 43 4.72 28.18 -8.48
C LYS A 43 5.35 28.15 -7.09
N THR A 44 4.99 27.19 -6.24
CA THR A 44 5.62 27.02 -4.92
C THR A 44 7.12 26.76 -5.05
N TYR A 45 7.53 25.94 -6.03
CA TYR A 45 8.96 25.72 -6.30
C TYR A 45 9.70 27.01 -6.64
N ILE A 46 9.13 27.83 -7.51
CA ILE A 46 9.77 29.09 -7.97
C ILE A 46 9.81 30.15 -6.87
N GLU A 47 8.74 30.28 -6.09
CA GLU A 47 8.56 31.42 -5.18
C GLU A 47 9.04 31.13 -3.74
N GLN A 48 9.07 29.86 -3.31
CA GLN A 48 9.22 29.53 -1.90
C GLN A 48 10.40 28.59 -1.60
N ILE A 49 10.92 27.85 -2.60
CA ILE A 49 11.99 26.89 -2.37
C ILE A 49 13.34 27.47 -2.69
N GLU A 50 14.18 27.64 -1.66
CA GLU A 50 15.60 27.95 -1.81
C GLU A 50 16.37 26.64 -2.04
N THR A 51 16.78 26.38 -3.28
CA THR A 51 17.37 25.08 -3.69
C THR A 51 18.74 24.80 -3.09
N ASN A 52 19.41 25.83 -2.56
CA ASN A 52 20.71 25.76 -1.88
C ASN A 52 20.57 25.56 -0.35
N ARG A 53 19.35 25.39 0.18
CA ARG A 53 19.07 25.15 1.60
C ARG A 53 18.45 23.79 1.83
N TYR A 54 18.73 23.22 3.00
CA TYR A 54 18.04 22.02 3.44
C TYR A 54 16.55 22.28 3.66
N PRO A 55 15.68 21.27 3.45
CA PRO A 55 14.26 21.39 3.75
C PRO A 55 13.98 21.58 5.24
N ASP A 56 12.72 21.94 5.58
CA ASP A 56 12.25 21.87 6.96
C ASP A 56 12.27 20.40 7.46
N GLY A 57 13.19 20.13 8.38
CA GLY A 57 13.33 18.79 8.96
C GLY A 57 12.28 18.47 10.03
N SER A 58 11.52 19.48 10.51
CA SER A 58 10.41 19.25 11.46
C SER A 58 9.14 18.76 10.78
N HIS A 59 8.96 19.08 9.50
CA HIS A 59 7.73 18.86 8.73
C HIS A 59 6.47 19.49 9.37
N ALA A 60 6.62 20.54 10.18
CA ALA A 60 5.55 21.05 11.03
C ALA A 60 4.29 21.42 10.26
N ALA A 61 4.42 22.16 9.17
CA ALA A 61 3.28 22.54 8.33
C ALA A 61 2.62 21.32 7.69
N LEU A 62 3.41 20.37 7.19
CA LEU A 62 2.91 19.15 6.56
C LEU A 62 2.20 18.24 7.56
N LYS A 63 2.76 18.05 8.76
CA LYS A 63 2.13 17.27 9.84
C LYS A 63 0.78 17.86 10.25
N ALA A 64 0.68 19.19 10.35
CA ALA A 64 -0.58 19.86 10.67
C ALA A 64 -1.67 19.63 9.60
N GLU A 65 -1.32 19.71 8.31
CA GLU A 65 -2.26 19.46 7.24
C GLU A 65 -2.65 17.96 7.12
N ILE A 66 -1.68 17.06 7.36
CA ILE A 66 -1.95 15.61 7.44
C ILE A 66 -2.91 15.31 8.60
N ALA A 67 -2.67 15.84 9.80
CA ALA A 67 -3.55 15.65 10.95
C ALA A 67 -4.98 16.11 10.65
N ARG A 68 -5.14 17.28 10.00
CA ARG A 68 -6.44 17.78 9.56
C ARG A 68 -7.11 16.83 8.57
N TYR A 69 -6.39 16.35 7.56
CA TYR A 69 -6.90 15.40 6.58
C TYR A 69 -7.29 14.07 7.22
N VAL A 70 -6.49 13.58 8.16
CA VAL A 70 -6.77 12.33 8.88
C VAL A 70 -8.06 12.45 9.69
N ASN A 71 -8.23 13.53 10.48
CA ASN A 71 -9.45 13.76 11.25
C ASN A 71 -10.68 13.88 10.34
N GLU A 72 -10.59 14.68 9.26
CA GLU A 72 -11.65 14.83 8.25
C GLU A 72 -12.03 13.47 7.65
N SER A 73 -11.05 12.68 7.26
CA SER A 73 -11.24 11.40 6.58
C SER A 73 -11.75 10.29 7.50
N ALA A 74 -11.43 10.33 8.78
CA ALA A 74 -11.89 9.39 9.79
C ALA A 74 -13.21 9.82 10.46
N GLY A 75 -13.73 11.01 10.15
CA GLY A 75 -14.92 11.57 10.79
C GLY A 75 -14.72 11.89 12.28
N ILE A 76 -13.49 12.19 12.68
CA ILE A 76 -13.15 12.53 14.06
C ILE A 76 -13.45 14.02 14.27
N GLU A 77 -14.36 14.31 15.20
CA GLU A 77 -14.67 15.68 15.61
C GLU A 77 -13.50 16.26 16.43
N SER A 78 -13.41 17.59 16.48
CA SER A 78 -12.36 18.28 17.23
C SER A 78 -12.62 18.13 18.75
N ASN A 79 -11.98 17.12 19.34
CA ASN A 79 -12.03 16.79 20.76
C ASN A 79 -10.68 16.23 21.25
N SER A 80 -10.62 15.68 22.46
CA SER A 80 -9.42 15.08 23.05
C SER A 80 -8.90 13.82 22.30
N GLU A 81 -9.70 13.23 21.41
CA GLU A 81 -9.35 12.04 20.62
C GLU A 81 -8.84 12.42 19.22
N SER A 82 -8.79 13.72 18.90
CA SER A 82 -8.33 14.20 17.60
C SER A 82 -6.86 13.88 17.38
N VAL A 83 -6.54 13.45 16.17
CA VAL A 83 -5.14 13.33 15.70
C VAL A 83 -4.54 14.72 15.61
N THR A 84 -3.38 14.91 16.23
CA THR A 84 -2.59 16.14 16.25
C THR A 84 -1.28 15.96 15.49
N PRO A 85 -0.49 17.01 15.21
CA PRO A 85 0.82 16.87 14.58
C PRO A 85 1.79 15.95 15.33
N GLU A 86 1.65 15.81 16.65
CA GLU A 86 2.44 14.92 17.51
C GLU A 86 2.16 13.43 17.25
N ASN A 87 1.00 13.12 16.67
CA ASN A 87 0.64 11.78 16.25
C ASN A 87 1.17 11.42 14.85
N ILE A 88 1.86 12.33 14.15
CA ILE A 88 2.26 12.16 12.75
C ILE A 88 3.77 12.06 12.59
N SER A 89 4.23 11.02 11.89
CA SER A 89 5.58 10.97 11.32
C SER A 89 5.50 10.90 9.80
N VAL A 90 6.39 11.60 9.09
CA VAL A 90 6.42 11.69 7.63
C VAL A 90 7.66 11.00 7.08
N GLY A 91 7.47 10.14 6.08
CA GLY A 91 8.54 9.37 5.45
C GLY A 91 8.63 9.56 3.93
N ASN A 92 9.77 9.20 3.37
CA ASN A 92 9.98 9.10 1.92
C ASN A 92 9.24 7.88 1.36
N GLY A 93 7.92 8.04 1.19
CA GLY A 93 6.96 6.95 1.01
C GLY A 93 6.72 6.18 2.31
N SER A 94 5.70 5.31 2.31
CA SER A 94 5.46 4.39 3.42
C SER A 94 6.59 3.38 3.63
N ASP A 95 7.42 3.12 2.61
CA ASP A 95 8.56 2.20 2.70
C ASP A 95 9.59 2.65 3.76
N GLU A 96 9.85 3.95 3.90
CA GLU A 96 10.72 4.47 4.95
C GLU A 96 10.13 4.24 6.34
N LEU A 97 8.81 4.40 6.50
CA LEU A 97 8.12 4.17 7.77
C LEU A 97 8.14 2.68 8.16
N ILE A 98 7.91 1.78 7.21
CA ILE A 98 8.06 0.32 7.42
C ILE A 98 9.48 -0.01 7.89
N ARG A 99 10.50 0.58 7.24
CA ARG A 99 11.90 0.42 7.64
C ARG A 99 12.14 0.97 9.04
N SER A 100 11.57 2.10 9.40
CA SER A 100 11.68 2.70 10.74
C SER A 100 11.06 1.79 11.81
N VAL A 101 9.91 1.16 11.54
CA VAL A 101 9.32 0.13 12.40
C VAL A 101 10.31 -1.01 12.66
N LEU A 102 10.89 -1.57 11.60
CA LEU A 102 11.85 -2.69 11.72
C LEU A 102 13.09 -2.29 12.52
N ILE A 103 13.60 -1.10 12.32
CA ILE A 103 14.75 -0.57 13.09
C ILE A 103 14.37 -0.42 14.56
N ALA A 104 13.20 0.18 14.86
CA ALA A 104 12.76 0.44 16.23
C ALA A 104 12.50 -0.83 17.03
N THR A 105 11.91 -1.83 16.38
CA THR A 105 11.37 -3.01 17.09
C THR A 105 12.28 -4.23 17.03
N CYS A 106 13.07 -4.39 15.97
CA CYS A 106 13.73 -5.65 15.67
C CYS A 106 15.28 -5.60 15.74
N LEU A 107 15.94 -4.45 15.54
CA LEU A 107 17.39 -4.41 15.51
C LEU A 107 18.03 -4.59 16.89
N GLY A 108 19.22 -5.23 16.90
CA GLY A 108 20.04 -5.39 18.09
C GLY A 108 19.63 -6.51 19.04
N ARG A 109 18.61 -7.31 18.69
CA ARG A 109 18.13 -8.46 19.47
C ARG A 109 17.52 -9.53 18.56
N PRO A 110 17.47 -10.80 18.99
CA PRO A 110 16.70 -11.82 18.30
C PRO A 110 15.23 -11.41 18.23
N SER A 111 14.67 -11.39 17.03
CA SER A 111 13.30 -10.93 16.79
C SER A 111 12.83 -11.32 15.38
N SER A 112 11.53 -11.32 15.21
CA SER A 112 10.87 -11.56 13.93
C SER A 112 9.72 -10.58 13.73
N ILE A 113 9.27 -10.49 12.47
CA ILE A 113 7.98 -9.91 12.11
C ILE A 113 7.01 -11.02 11.71
N LEU A 114 5.71 -10.74 11.81
CA LEU A 114 4.67 -11.60 11.30
C LEU A 114 3.94 -10.89 10.14
N VAL A 115 3.71 -11.64 9.07
CA VAL A 115 2.90 -11.23 7.91
C VAL A 115 1.93 -12.34 7.52
N ALA A 116 0.77 -12.00 6.99
CA ALA A 116 -0.20 -12.96 6.47
C ALA A 116 -0.15 -12.97 4.94
N SER A 117 0.45 -14.04 4.37
CA SER A 117 0.70 -14.16 2.92
C SER A 117 -0.50 -14.78 2.17
N PRO A 118 -0.78 -14.32 0.93
CA PRO A 118 -0.07 -13.29 0.20
C PRO A 118 -0.36 -11.87 0.72
N THR A 119 0.68 -11.03 0.77
CA THR A 119 0.59 -9.63 1.18
C THR A 119 1.64 -8.77 0.45
N PHE A 120 1.79 -7.50 0.84
CA PHE A 120 2.77 -6.61 0.24
C PHE A 120 4.20 -7.10 0.54
N SER A 121 4.94 -7.44 -0.51
CA SER A 121 6.23 -8.12 -0.41
C SER A 121 7.34 -7.29 0.25
N MET A 122 7.19 -5.96 0.30
CA MET A 122 8.22 -5.09 0.88
C MET A 122 8.45 -5.31 2.37
N TYR A 123 7.46 -5.80 3.13
CA TYR A 123 7.67 -6.14 4.54
C TYR A 123 8.77 -7.20 4.71
N GLY A 124 8.64 -8.32 4.02
CA GLY A 124 9.65 -9.39 4.05
C GLY A 124 10.96 -8.98 3.39
N ILE A 125 10.93 -8.20 2.30
CA ILE A 125 12.12 -7.69 1.61
C ILE A 125 12.93 -6.77 2.55
N LEU A 126 12.30 -5.80 3.19
CA LEU A 126 12.97 -4.89 4.12
C LEU A 126 13.45 -5.60 5.38
N ALA A 127 12.64 -6.53 5.94
CA ALA A 127 13.05 -7.36 7.07
C ALA A 127 14.32 -8.15 6.72
N LYS A 128 14.34 -8.84 5.58
CA LYS A 128 15.50 -9.60 5.11
C LYS A 128 16.74 -8.73 4.88
N THR A 129 16.54 -7.50 4.35
CA THR A 129 17.62 -6.53 4.14
C THR A 129 18.29 -6.14 5.47
N LEU A 130 17.53 -6.10 6.55
CA LEU A 130 17.98 -5.76 7.91
C LEU A 130 18.39 -6.99 8.73
N GLY A 131 18.31 -8.19 8.15
CA GLY A 131 18.62 -9.44 8.87
C GLY A 131 17.55 -9.86 9.87
N VAL A 132 16.33 -9.33 9.75
CA VAL A 132 15.17 -9.66 10.59
C VAL A 132 14.43 -10.85 10.00
N ASN A 133 14.09 -11.82 10.84
CA ASN A 133 13.32 -12.99 10.43
C ASN A 133 11.86 -12.62 10.12
N THR A 134 11.28 -13.26 9.10
CA THR A 134 9.87 -13.09 8.73
C THR A 134 9.13 -14.40 8.95
N ILE A 135 8.07 -14.35 9.73
CA ILE A 135 7.13 -15.44 9.96
C ILE A 135 5.92 -15.19 9.07
N GLU A 136 5.62 -16.17 8.22
CA GLU A 136 4.49 -16.09 7.30
C GLU A 136 3.37 -17.01 7.76
N VAL A 137 2.16 -16.47 7.87
CA VAL A 137 0.91 -17.22 8.07
C VAL A 137 0.11 -17.17 6.79
N ALA A 138 -0.38 -18.32 6.32
CA ALA A 138 -1.19 -18.37 5.12
C ALA A 138 -2.57 -17.74 5.37
N ARG A 139 -3.06 -16.93 4.43
CA ARG A 139 -4.46 -16.47 4.42
C ARG A 139 -5.40 -17.59 3.99
N ARG A 140 -6.63 -17.57 4.49
CA ARG A 140 -7.70 -18.48 4.05
C ARG A 140 -8.05 -18.15 2.58
N GLU A 141 -7.91 -19.10 1.67
CA GLU A 141 -8.14 -18.83 0.23
C GLU A 141 -9.61 -18.52 -0.10
N ALA A 142 -10.54 -18.86 0.76
CA ALA A 142 -11.96 -18.62 0.55
C ALA A 142 -12.28 -17.12 0.41
N ASP A 143 -11.68 -16.30 1.25
CA ASP A 143 -11.97 -14.87 1.39
C ASP A 143 -10.72 -13.98 1.63
N TRP A 144 -9.55 -14.59 1.67
CA TRP A 144 -8.26 -13.96 1.96
C TRP A 144 -8.16 -13.38 3.38
N SER A 145 -9.00 -13.83 4.31
CA SER A 145 -8.89 -13.46 5.73
C SER A 145 -7.66 -14.11 6.38
N ILE A 146 -7.17 -13.47 7.45
CA ILE A 146 -6.14 -14.04 8.34
C ILE A 146 -6.85 -15.02 9.27
N ASP A 147 -6.18 -16.13 9.59
CA ASP A 147 -6.59 -17.05 10.63
C ASP A 147 -5.97 -16.61 11.97
N PRO A 148 -6.77 -16.08 12.94
CA PRO A 148 -6.25 -15.63 14.23
C PRO A 148 -5.58 -16.73 15.04
N ASP A 149 -6.09 -17.96 14.99
CA ASP A 149 -5.54 -19.09 15.75
C ASP A 149 -4.17 -19.50 15.17
N ALA A 150 -4.07 -19.58 13.84
CA ALA A 150 -2.79 -19.83 13.17
C ALA A 150 -1.76 -18.73 13.45
N ALA A 151 -2.19 -17.46 13.47
CA ALA A 151 -1.32 -16.34 13.79
C ALA A 151 -0.84 -16.39 15.26
N ASN A 152 -1.73 -16.65 16.21
CA ASN A 152 -1.37 -16.80 17.63
C ASN A 152 -0.41 -17.98 17.87
N LEU A 153 -0.66 -19.10 17.19
CA LEU A 153 0.25 -20.26 17.27
C LEU A 153 1.64 -19.92 16.73
N ALA A 154 1.71 -19.17 15.61
CA ALA A 154 2.97 -18.74 15.03
C ALA A 154 3.74 -17.79 15.95
N ILE A 155 3.06 -16.84 16.60
CA ILE A 155 3.64 -15.93 17.61
C ILE A 155 4.20 -16.71 18.79
N ALA A 156 3.42 -17.65 19.35
CA ALA A 156 3.84 -18.47 20.48
C ALA A 156 5.03 -19.37 20.11
N THR A 157 5.03 -19.94 18.92
CA THR A 157 6.13 -20.78 18.42
C THR A 157 7.42 -19.98 18.27
N ALA A 158 7.35 -18.80 17.64
CA ALA A 158 8.49 -17.91 17.48
C ALA A 158 9.11 -17.50 18.84
N THR A 159 8.28 -17.26 19.82
CA THR A 159 8.73 -16.92 21.18
C THR A 159 9.48 -18.09 21.82
N ARG A 160 8.98 -19.33 21.69
CA ARG A 160 9.66 -20.53 22.19
C ARG A 160 11.00 -20.77 21.51
N ASP A 161 11.08 -20.46 20.21
CA ASP A 161 12.29 -20.62 19.40
C ASP A 161 13.32 -19.50 19.62
N GLY A 162 13.06 -18.58 20.55
CA GLY A 162 13.96 -17.46 20.87
C GLY A 162 13.99 -16.35 19.80
N GLN A 163 12.99 -16.32 18.92
CA GLN A 163 12.82 -15.32 17.86
C GLN A 163 11.44 -14.63 17.99
N PRO A 164 11.14 -13.97 19.12
CA PRO A 164 9.81 -13.44 19.38
C PRO A 164 9.36 -12.44 18.30
N VAL A 165 8.09 -12.48 17.96
CA VAL A 165 7.47 -11.47 17.06
C VAL A 165 7.47 -10.12 17.77
N ARG A 166 7.93 -9.08 17.08
CA ARG A 166 7.97 -7.70 17.58
C ARG A 166 7.14 -6.72 16.76
N ALA A 167 6.77 -7.11 15.55
CA ALA A 167 5.86 -6.34 14.73
C ALA A 167 5.00 -7.26 13.86
N ILE A 168 3.73 -6.90 13.72
CA ILE A 168 2.76 -7.53 12.83
C ILE A 168 2.40 -6.53 11.75
N PHE A 169 2.52 -6.91 10.47
CA PHE A 169 2.10 -6.06 9.35
C PHE A 169 0.83 -6.61 8.72
N VAL A 170 -0.20 -5.78 8.66
CA VAL A 170 -1.46 -6.05 7.96
C VAL A 170 -1.77 -4.90 7.01
N VAL A 171 -2.32 -5.21 5.84
CA VAL A 171 -2.73 -4.21 4.85
C VAL A 171 -4.25 -4.13 4.79
N HIS A 172 -4.81 -2.95 4.78
CA HIS A 172 -6.24 -2.70 4.85
C HIS A 172 -6.69 -1.61 3.87
N PRO A 173 -7.22 -1.97 2.69
CA PRO A 173 -7.37 -3.30 2.07
C PRO A 173 -6.05 -3.96 1.68
N ASN A 174 -6.03 -5.31 1.72
CA ASN A 174 -4.81 -6.08 1.47
C ASN A 174 -4.35 -5.98 0.00
N SER A 175 -3.07 -6.00 -0.21
CA SER A 175 -2.44 -6.18 -1.53
C SER A 175 -1.65 -7.49 -1.53
N PRO A 176 -1.90 -8.43 -2.46
CA PRO A 176 -2.59 -8.23 -3.74
C PRO A 176 -4.10 -8.57 -3.75
N THR A 177 -4.68 -9.06 -2.68
CA THR A 177 -6.00 -9.73 -2.68
C THR A 177 -7.20 -8.78 -2.62
N ALA A 178 -6.98 -7.49 -2.34
CA ALA A 178 -7.95 -6.40 -2.33
C ALA A 178 -9.07 -6.47 -1.27
N ASN A 179 -9.04 -7.45 -0.35
CA ASN A 179 -10.01 -7.57 0.75
C ASN A 179 -9.65 -6.64 1.91
N ALA A 180 -10.65 -6.06 2.56
CA ALA A 180 -10.48 -5.39 3.85
C ALA A 180 -10.34 -6.41 4.99
N LEU A 181 -9.81 -5.96 6.13
CA LEU A 181 -9.86 -6.73 7.36
C LEU A 181 -11.31 -6.97 7.79
N THR A 182 -11.61 -8.18 8.20
CA THR A 182 -12.91 -8.56 8.77
C THR A 182 -13.02 -8.09 10.23
N ALA A 183 -14.23 -8.10 10.78
CA ALA A 183 -14.43 -7.80 12.18
C ALA A 183 -13.69 -8.79 13.11
N GLU A 184 -13.58 -10.07 12.72
CA GLU A 184 -12.82 -11.10 13.45
C GLU A 184 -11.33 -10.77 13.47
N GLU A 185 -10.75 -10.39 12.33
CA GLU A 185 -9.34 -9.99 12.25
C GLU A 185 -9.04 -8.73 13.07
N ILE A 186 -9.92 -7.73 13.03
CA ILE A 186 -9.79 -6.51 13.84
C ILE A 186 -9.85 -6.84 15.33
N ALA A 187 -10.83 -7.65 15.74
CA ALA A 187 -10.96 -8.09 17.14
C ALA A 187 -9.72 -8.89 17.59
N TRP A 188 -9.16 -9.73 16.74
CA TRP A 188 -7.89 -10.41 17.02
C TRP A 188 -6.76 -9.41 17.22
N LEU A 189 -6.59 -8.44 16.31
CA LEU A 189 -5.55 -7.42 16.44
C LEU A 189 -5.66 -6.63 17.74
N GLU A 190 -6.87 -6.41 18.24
CA GLU A 190 -7.14 -5.75 19.53
C GLU A 190 -6.65 -6.59 20.74
N THR A 191 -6.44 -7.91 20.55
CA THR A 191 -5.93 -8.80 21.62
C THR A 191 -4.40 -8.98 21.56
N VAL A 192 -3.73 -8.46 20.53
CA VAL A 192 -2.27 -8.57 20.39
C VAL A 192 -1.58 -7.91 21.59
N PRO A 193 -0.59 -8.57 22.22
CA PRO A 193 0.14 -8.01 23.36
C PRO A 193 0.80 -6.67 23.05
N ASP A 194 0.86 -5.78 24.04
CA ASP A 194 1.37 -4.41 23.89
C ASP A 194 2.87 -4.33 23.54
N ASP A 195 3.63 -5.40 23.76
CA ASP A 195 5.05 -5.49 23.38
C ASP A 195 5.26 -5.90 21.90
N ILE A 196 4.16 -6.10 21.15
CA ILE A 196 4.15 -6.34 19.70
C ILE A 196 3.50 -5.13 19.02
N LEU A 197 4.23 -4.46 18.15
CA LEU A 197 3.70 -3.34 17.39
C LEU A 197 2.83 -3.85 16.23
N VAL A 198 1.62 -3.34 16.10
CA VAL A 198 0.69 -3.66 15.01
C VAL A 198 0.72 -2.54 13.98
N ILE A 199 1.15 -2.86 12.75
CA ILE A 199 1.17 -1.92 11.64
C ILE A 199 0.01 -2.20 10.71
N VAL A 200 -0.92 -1.25 10.62
CA VAL A 200 -2.06 -1.28 9.69
C VAL A 200 -1.74 -0.37 8.52
N ASP A 201 -1.44 -0.98 7.38
CA ASP A 201 -1.12 -0.24 6.16
C ASP A 201 -2.42 0.09 5.40
N GLU A 202 -2.82 1.33 5.46
CA GLU A 202 -4.01 1.88 4.80
C GLU A 202 -3.66 2.59 3.48
N ALA A 203 -2.69 2.08 2.72
CA ALA A 203 -2.29 2.68 1.44
C ALA A 203 -3.43 2.80 0.41
N TYR A 204 -4.52 2.07 0.59
CA TYR A 204 -5.70 2.06 -0.29
C TYR A 204 -6.97 2.55 0.42
N TYR A 205 -6.83 3.23 1.54
CA TYR A 205 -7.92 3.71 2.39
C TYR A 205 -9.01 4.45 1.61
N GLU A 206 -8.62 5.39 0.74
CA GLU A 206 -9.57 6.26 0.05
C GLU A 206 -10.51 5.49 -0.90
N PHE A 207 -10.12 4.28 -1.33
CA PHE A 207 -10.95 3.43 -2.18
C PHE A 207 -11.91 2.57 -1.36
N SER A 208 -11.54 2.15 -0.14
CA SER A 208 -12.39 1.38 0.77
C SER A 208 -13.29 2.26 1.64
N ARG A 209 -12.82 3.45 1.98
CA ARG A 209 -13.42 4.36 2.96
C ARG A 209 -13.55 3.76 4.37
N HIS A 210 -12.79 2.70 4.64
CA HIS A 210 -12.71 2.06 5.95
C HIS A 210 -11.35 2.36 6.57
N THR A 211 -11.33 2.87 7.81
CA THR A 211 -10.11 3.20 8.54
C THR A 211 -10.14 2.64 9.95
N LEU A 212 -8.99 2.33 10.48
CA LEU A 212 -8.79 2.00 11.88
C LEU A 212 -8.21 3.18 12.70
N VAL A 213 -8.00 4.34 12.06
CA VAL A 213 -7.70 5.58 12.80
C VAL A 213 -8.90 5.91 13.72
N GLY A 214 -8.62 6.24 14.97
CA GLY A 214 -9.63 6.45 16.03
C GLY A 214 -10.04 5.17 16.77
N ARG A 215 -9.61 3.98 16.31
CA ARG A 215 -9.77 2.70 17.03
C ARG A 215 -8.44 2.11 17.50
N GLN A 216 -7.33 2.70 17.07
CA GLN A 216 -6.00 2.16 17.35
C GLN A 216 -5.68 2.19 18.84
N ARG A 217 -4.95 1.16 19.29
CA ARG A 217 -4.33 1.09 20.60
C ARG A 217 -2.94 1.76 20.56
N ASP A 218 -2.32 1.97 21.71
CA ASP A 218 -0.99 2.63 21.81
C ASP A 218 0.11 1.86 21.07
N ASN A 219 -0.05 0.53 20.92
CA ASN A 219 0.85 -0.33 20.15
C ASN A 219 0.46 -0.44 18.66
N TRP A 220 -0.40 0.43 18.14
CA TRP A 220 -0.78 0.43 16.72
C TRP A 220 -0.18 1.61 15.97
N VAL A 221 0.21 1.36 14.74
CA VAL A 221 0.67 2.36 13.77
C VAL A 221 -0.16 2.21 12.51
N VAL A 222 -0.91 3.23 12.14
CA VAL A 222 -1.60 3.28 10.84
C VAL A 222 -0.70 4.01 9.86
N THR A 223 -0.38 3.39 8.71
CA THR A 223 0.39 4.04 7.64
C THR A 223 -0.48 4.37 6.45
N ARG A 224 -0.26 5.52 5.82
CA ARG A 224 -0.92 5.96 4.60
C ARG A 224 0.08 6.58 3.62
N THR A 225 -0.32 6.76 2.36
CA THR A 225 0.55 7.25 1.30
C THR A 225 -0.15 8.27 0.42
N PHE A 226 0.62 9.20 -0.12
CA PHE A 226 0.18 10.11 -1.19
C PHE A 226 0.25 9.48 -2.58
N SER A 227 0.80 8.27 -2.70
CA SER A 227 1.12 7.64 -4.00
C SER A 227 -0.09 7.16 -4.78
N LYS A 228 -1.25 6.90 -4.13
CA LYS A 228 -2.41 6.26 -4.76
C LYS A 228 -3.51 7.29 -5.05
N ALA A 229 -4.43 7.50 -4.15
CA ALA A 229 -5.58 8.38 -4.33
C ALA A 229 -5.21 9.85 -4.57
N LEU A 230 -4.18 10.33 -3.88
CA LEU A 230 -3.67 11.72 -4.01
C LEU A 230 -2.77 11.94 -5.22
N ARG A 231 -2.49 10.91 -6.06
CA ARG A 231 -1.79 11.00 -7.35
C ARG A 231 -0.36 11.56 -7.29
N LEU A 232 0.32 11.44 -6.15
CA LEU A 232 1.66 11.97 -5.92
C LEU A 232 2.72 10.85 -5.82
N ALA A 233 2.55 9.75 -6.56
CA ALA A 233 3.46 8.61 -6.52
C ALA A 233 4.92 9.01 -6.78
N ALA A 234 5.15 9.92 -7.73
CA ALA A 234 6.49 10.41 -8.09
C ALA A 234 7.16 11.24 -6.98
N HIS A 235 6.38 11.82 -6.06
CA HIS A 235 6.90 12.67 -4.97
C HIS A 235 7.33 11.88 -3.74
N ARG A 236 7.01 10.58 -3.65
CA ARG A 236 7.47 9.70 -2.58
C ARG A 236 7.14 10.24 -1.18
N VAL A 237 5.87 10.49 -0.89
CA VAL A 237 5.42 10.92 0.44
C VAL A 237 4.49 9.88 1.06
N GLY A 238 4.76 9.52 2.30
CA GLY A 238 3.91 8.70 3.16
C GLY A 238 3.91 9.22 4.58
N TYR A 239 2.98 8.77 5.39
CA TYR A 239 2.91 9.15 6.79
C TYR A 239 2.40 8.01 7.67
N ALA A 240 2.78 8.07 8.94
CA ALA A 240 2.29 7.22 10.00
C ALA A 240 1.45 8.03 11.00
N VAL A 241 0.39 7.40 11.51
CA VAL A 241 -0.44 7.89 12.63
C VAL A 241 -0.29 6.91 13.78
N ALA A 242 0.19 7.37 14.92
CA ALA A 242 0.39 6.53 16.12
C ALA A 242 0.35 7.37 17.40
N ALA A 243 0.47 6.71 18.56
CA ALA A 243 0.67 7.37 19.83
C ALA A 243 1.90 8.28 19.80
N PRO A 244 1.90 9.46 20.44
CA PRO A 244 3.00 10.41 20.42
C PRO A 244 4.35 9.82 20.83
N GLU A 245 4.36 8.87 21.77
CA GLU A 245 5.55 8.16 22.25
C GLU A 245 6.18 7.32 21.13
N THR A 246 5.36 6.62 20.33
CA THR A 246 5.79 5.84 19.16
C THR A 246 6.32 6.77 18.07
N ILE A 247 5.63 7.87 17.80
CA ILE A 247 6.08 8.89 16.84
C ILE A 247 7.42 9.48 17.27
N ALA A 248 7.62 9.79 18.55
CA ALA A 248 8.90 10.29 19.06
C ALA A 248 10.07 9.34 18.81
N ILE A 249 9.82 8.01 18.78
CA ILE A 249 10.83 7.02 18.41
C ILE A 249 11.14 7.10 16.91
N PHE A 250 10.12 7.19 16.04
CA PHE A 250 10.32 7.31 14.60
C PHE A 250 11.08 8.58 14.23
N GLU A 251 10.79 9.71 14.89
CA GLU A 251 11.50 10.98 14.70
C GLU A 251 13.00 10.91 15.09
N LYS A 252 13.39 10.00 16.01
CA LYS A 252 14.81 9.76 16.35
C LYS A 252 15.52 8.86 15.34
N ILE A 253 14.79 7.97 14.67
CA ILE A 253 15.33 6.95 13.76
C ILE A 253 15.46 7.48 12.34
N ARG A 254 14.50 8.31 11.89
CA ARG A 254 14.54 8.85 10.54
C ARG A 254 15.77 9.73 10.31
N LEU A 255 16.24 9.75 9.08
CA LEU A 255 17.34 10.66 8.72
C LEU A 255 16.88 12.13 8.82
N PRO A 256 17.75 13.03 9.26
CA PRO A 256 17.50 14.46 9.12
C PRO A 256 17.21 14.80 7.66
N TYR A 257 16.22 15.66 7.41
CA TYR A 257 15.88 16.08 6.06
C TYR A 257 15.52 14.95 5.09
N ASN A 258 14.90 13.86 5.60
CA ASN A 258 14.54 12.67 4.83
C ASN A 258 13.59 12.96 3.67
N LEU A 259 12.82 14.05 3.71
CA LEU A 259 11.86 14.43 2.69
C LEU A 259 12.27 15.76 2.02
N PRO A 260 12.57 15.77 0.69
CA PRO A 260 12.95 16.98 -0.05
C PRO A 260 11.89 18.09 0.03
N SER A 261 12.31 19.36 -0.05
CA SER A 261 11.41 20.52 -0.05
C SER A 261 10.33 20.42 -1.16
N THR A 262 10.72 19.93 -2.34
CA THR A 262 9.79 19.72 -3.46
C THR A 262 8.70 18.68 -3.16
N ALA A 263 9.04 17.62 -2.44
CA ALA A 263 8.08 16.60 -2.02
C ALA A 263 7.13 17.13 -0.94
N GLN A 264 7.66 17.92 0.03
CA GLN A 264 6.84 18.58 1.05
C GLN A 264 5.86 19.56 0.42
N ALA A 265 6.34 20.40 -0.52
CA ALA A 265 5.51 21.36 -1.24
C ALA A 265 4.40 20.68 -2.06
N ALA A 266 4.75 19.61 -2.76
CA ALA A 266 3.77 18.84 -3.53
C ALA A 266 2.70 18.20 -2.62
N ALA A 267 3.09 17.66 -1.48
CA ALA A 267 2.16 17.08 -0.51
C ALA A 267 1.23 18.13 0.11
N LEU A 268 1.76 19.29 0.51
CA LEU A 268 0.97 20.42 1.01
C LEU A 268 -0.04 20.90 -0.05
N THR A 269 0.42 21.09 -1.30
CA THR A 269 -0.46 21.49 -2.41
C THR A 269 -1.52 20.41 -2.67
N GLY A 270 -1.15 19.13 -2.67
CA GLY A 270 -2.09 18.02 -2.83
C GLY A 270 -3.16 18.00 -1.75
N LEU A 271 -2.79 18.22 -0.48
CA LEU A 271 -3.75 18.31 0.63
C LEU A 271 -4.67 19.53 0.50
N ALA A 272 -4.15 20.68 0.09
CA ALA A 272 -4.97 21.87 -0.17
C ALA A 272 -6.00 21.64 -1.27
N HIS A 273 -5.67 20.85 -2.29
CA HIS A 273 -6.53 20.49 -3.41
C HIS A 273 -7.23 19.11 -3.27
N ARG A 274 -7.16 18.47 -2.09
CA ARG A 274 -7.63 17.09 -1.89
C ARG A 274 -9.06 16.83 -2.36
N ARG A 275 -9.97 17.79 -2.17
CA ARG A 275 -11.36 17.65 -2.61
C ARG A 275 -11.47 17.48 -4.12
N GLU A 276 -10.69 18.23 -4.88
CA GLU A 276 -10.60 18.11 -6.34
C GLU A 276 -9.92 16.79 -6.74
N LEU A 277 -8.78 16.46 -6.11
CA LEU A 277 -8.01 15.26 -6.43
C LEU A 277 -8.81 13.98 -6.19
N LEU A 278 -9.60 13.91 -5.13
CA LEU A 278 -10.36 12.73 -4.75
C LEU A 278 -11.64 12.52 -5.56
N THR A 279 -12.08 13.47 -6.40
CA THR A 279 -13.27 13.30 -7.25
C THR A 279 -13.17 12.14 -8.23
N VAL A 280 -11.98 11.65 -8.55
CA VAL A 280 -11.79 10.51 -9.44
C VAL A 280 -12.03 9.17 -8.78
N ILE A 281 -12.12 9.12 -7.44
CA ILE A 281 -12.32 7.87 -6.72
C ILE A 281 -13.60 7.17 -7.19
N ASP A 282 -14.72 7.89 -7.28
CA ASP A 282 -15.99 7.30 -7.72
C ASP A 282 -15.92 6.77 -9.17
N LYS A 283 -15.14 7.43 -10.05
CA LYS A 283 -14.89 6.94 -11.41
C LYS A 283 -14.07 5.64 -11.40
N ILE A 284 -13.04 5.57 -10.56
CA ILE A 284 -12.21 4.37 -10.41
C ILE A 284 -13.05 3.21 -9.84
N LEU A 285 -13.88 3.49 -8.83
CA LEU A 285 -14.76 2.48 -8.25
C LEU A 285 -15.79 1.96 -9.25
N GLY A 286 -16.40 2.84 -10.05
CA GLY A 286 -17.33 2.44 -11.13
C GLY A 286 -16.64 1.56 -12.19
N GLU A 287 -15.42 1.89 -12.58
CA GLU A 287 -14.61 1.08 -13.50
C GLU A 287 -14.19 -0.27 -12.87
N ARG A 288 -13.88 -0.28 -11.58
CA ARG A 288 -13.63 -1.52 -10.83
C ARG A 288 -14.83 -2.45 -10.91
N ASP A 289 -16.01 -1.94 -10.61
CA ASP A 289 -17.24 -2.74 -10.59
C ASP A 289 -17.56 -3.26 -12.00
N ARG A 290 -17.30 -2.45 -13.06
CA ARG A 290 -17.41 -2.89 -14.47
C ARG A 290 -16.43 -4.02 -14.79
N LEU A 291 -15.17 -3.93 -14.36
CA LEU A 291 -14.17 -4.98 -14.58
C LEU A 291 -14.51 -6.26 -13.80
N VAL A 292 -14.95 -6.14 -12.54
CA VAL A 292 -15.40 -7.27 -11.72
C VAL A 292 -16.52 -8.03 -12.43
N ALA A 293 -17.54 -7.31 -12.94
CA ALA A 293 -18.63 -7.92 -13.68
C ALA A 293 -18.19 -8.58 -14.99
N ALA A 294 -17.17 -8.02 -15.66
CA ALA A 294 -16.63 -8.59 -16.89
C ALA A 294 -15.79 -9.86 -16.62
N PHE A 295 -14.89 -9.82 -15.64
CA PHE A 295 -14.07 -10.97 -15.27
C PHE A 295 -14.91 -12.15 -14.73
N ALA A 296 -16.06 -11.89 -14.09
CA ALA A 296 -16.99 -12.93 -13.66
C ALA A 296 -17.56 -13.78 -14.83
N ARG A 297 -17.48 -13.28 -16.07
CA ARG A 297 -17.90 -13.99 -17.29
C ARG A 297 -16.80 -14.84 -17.90
N LEU A 298 -15.59 -14.80 -17.36
CA LEU A 298 -14.44 -15.60 -17.81
C LEU A 298 -14.26 -16.80 -16.88
N PRO A 299 -14.84 -17.97 -17.21
CA PRO A 299 -14.89 -19.12 -16.30
C PRO A 299 -13.52 -19.72 -15.98
N ALA A 300 -12.52 -19.40 -16.77
CA ALA A 300 -11.14 -19.79 -16.55
C ALA A 300 -10.43 -19.04 -15.40
N LEU A 301 -11.04 -17.97 -14.90
CA LEU A 301 -10.50 -17.14 -13.82
C LEU A 301 -11.45 -17.10 -12.63
N LYS A 302 -10.87 -17.18 -11.43
CA LYS A 302 -11.55 -16.94 -10.15
C LYS A 302 -11.17 -15.56 -9.64
N GLN A 303 -12.13 -14.81 -9.12
CA GLN A 303 -11.95 -13.50 -8.52
C GLN A 303 -12.65 -13.38 -7.17
N TRP A 304 -12.29 -12.37 -6.42
CA TRP A 304 -12.89 -12.00 -5.14
C TRP A 304 -13.34 -10.54 -5.16
N ALA A 305 -14.20 -10.17 -4.21
CA ALA A 305 -14.61 -8.79 -4.07
C ALA A 305 -13.39 -7.88 -3.76
N SER A 306 -13.33 -6.74 -4.43
CA SER A 306 -12.27 -5.75 -4.23
C SER A 306 -12.78 -4.54 -3.47
N GLN A 307 -11.99 -4.07 -2.51
CA GLN A 307 -12.16 -2.80 -1.82
C GLN A 307 -11.00 -1.81 -2.08
N ALA A 308 -10.18 -2.11 -3.10
CA ALA A 308 -9.04 -1.30 -3.51
C ALA A 308 -9.21 -0.76 -4.95
N ASN A 309 -8.18 -0.14 -5.49
CA ASN A 309 -8.11 0.28 -6.90
C ASN A 309 -7.48 -0.79 -7.81
N PHE A 310 -7.64 -2.05 -7.47
CA PHE A 310 -7.18 -3.20 -8.27
C PHE A 310 -8.05 -4.42 -8.00
N ILE A 311 -7.98 -5.42 -8.88
CA ILE A 311 -8.66 -6.71 -8.78
C ILE A 311 -7.60 -7.80 -8.68
N TYR A 312 -7.90 -8.87 -7.94
CA TYR A 312 -7.06 -10.05 -7.84
C TYR A 312 -7.73 -11.25 -8.48
N LEU A 313 -6.99 -11.93 -9.37
CA LEU A 313 -7.46 -13.05 -10.16
C LEU A 313 -6.57 -14.27 -9.93
N ARG A 314 -7.19 -15.44 -9.83
CA ARG A 314 -6.52 -16.74 -9.87
C ARG A 314 -7.05 -17.57 -11.01
N ALA A 315 -6.31 -18.60 -11.44
CA ALA A 315 -6.84 -19.62 -12.32
C ALA A 315 -7.95 -20.41 -11.61
N ALA A 316 -9.05 -20.68 -12.30
CA ALA A 316 -10.13 -21.50 -11.77
C ALA A 316 -9.82 -23.01 -11.80
N GLY A 317 -8.73 -23.42 -12.45
CA GLY A 317 -8.22 -24.78 -12.57
C GLY A 317 -6.74 -24.76 -12.99
N GLU A 318 -6.18 -25.93 -13.30
CA GLU A 318 -4.76 -26.08 -13.64
C GLU A 318 -4.41 -25.74 -15.11
N ALA A 319 -5.41 -25.48 -15.95
CA ALA A 319 -5.22 -25.32 -17.40
C ALA A 319 -4.50 -24.01 -17.79
N ILE A 320 -4.39 -23.02 -16.87
CA ILE A 320 -3.83 -21.69 -17.17
C ILE A 320 -2.57 -21.42 -16.37
N ASP A 321 -1.47 -21.21 -17.08
CA ASP A 321 -0.25 -20.60 -16.52
C ASP A 321 -0.42 -19.09 -16.44
N LEU A 322 -0.67 -18.57 -15.22
CA LEU A 322 -0.88 -17.15 -14.97
C LEU A 322 0.38 -16.30 -15.18
N ALA A 323 1.58 -16.87 -15.00
CA ALA A 323 2.82 -16.15 -15.26
C ALA A 323 3.01 -15.95 -16.76
N LYS A 324 2.73 -16.99 -17.55
CA LYS A 324 2.72 -16.89 -19.02
C LYS A 324 1.64 -15.92 -19.50
N LEU A 325 0.43 -15.99 -18.95
CA LEU A 325 -0.66 -15.09 -19.30
C LEU A 325 -0.29 -13.62 -19.04
N ALA A 326 0.38 -13.31 -17.93
CA ALA A 326 0.87 -11.96 -17.64
C ALA A 326 1.91 -11.49 -18.69
N SER A 327 2.81 -12.39 -19.12
CA SER A 327 3.79 -12.10 -20.18
C SER A 327 3.12 -11.86 -21.53
N ASP A 328 2.15 -12.68 -21.89
CA ASP A 328 1.41 -12.57 -23.16
C ASP A 328 0.56 -11.28 -23.20
N LEU A 329 -0.06 -10.89 -22.06
CA LEU A 329 -0.77 -9.62 -21.90
C LEU A 329 0.16 -8.43 -22.10
N ARG A 330 1.37 -8.47 -21.51
CA ARG A 330 2.39 -7.43 -21.71
C ARG A 330 2.76 -7.27 -23.18
N SER A 331 2.94 -8.37 -23.91
CA SER A 331 3.25 -8.36 -25.35
C SER A 331 2.13 -7.73 -26.18
N ARG A 332 0.89 -7.68 -25.65
CA ARG A 332 -0.28 -7.01 -26.26
C ARG A 332 -0.53 -5.60 -25.73
N GLY A 333 0.40 -5.04 -24.95
CA GLY A 333 0.29 -3.69 -24.44
C GLY A 333 -0.44 -3.59 -23.07
N THR A 334 -0.73 -4.69 -22.38
CA THR A 334 -1.35 -4.67 -21.04
C THR A 334 -0.35 -5.14 -19.98
N LEU A 335 0.21 -4.22 -19.21
CA LEU A 335 1.16 -4.52 -18.14
C LEU A 335 0.42 -4.67 -16.81
N ILE A 336 0.39 -5.90 -16.28
CA ILE A 336 -0.21 -6.25 -14.97
C ILE A 336 0.83 -6.95 -14.10
N ARG A 337 0.47 -7.22 -12.83
CA ARG A 337 1.39 -7.85 -11.87
C ARG A 337 1.02 -9.30 -11.61
N TYR A 338 1.94 -10.23 -11.89
CA TYR A 338 1.88 -11.58 -11.33
C TYR A 338 2.50 -11.56 -9.93
N THR A 339 1.74 -11.91 -8.91
CA THR A 339 2.18 -11.88 -7.51
C THR A 339 1.27 -12.73 -6.62
N GLY A 340 1.84 -13.34 -5.57
CA GLY A 340 1.09 -14.16 -4.63
C GLY A 340 0.37 -15.35 -5.28
N GLY A 341 0.88 -15.85 -6.41
CA GLY A 341 0.28 -16.93 -7.19
C GLY A 341 -0.94 -16.53 -8.03
N GLY A 342 -1.18 -15.22 -8.23
CA GLY A 342 -2.29 -14.68 -9.01
C GLY A 342 -1.92 -13.44 -9.80
N LEU A 343 -2.88 -12.88 -10.51
CA LEU A 343 -2.76 -11.65 -11.29
C LEU A 343 -3.42 -10.50 -10.52
N ARG A 344 -2.67 -9.44 -10.26
CA ARG A 344 -3.22 -8.18 -9.75
C ARG A 344 -3.33 -7.20 -10.89
N VAL A 345 -4.54 -6.77 -11.18
CA VAL A 345 -4.88 -5.84 -12.26
C VAL A 345 -5.30 -4.51 -11.65
N SER A 346 -4.50 -3.46 -11.81
CA SER A 346 -4.87 -2.12 -11.38
C SER A 346 -6.03 -1.60 -12.22
N ILE A 347 -6.89 -0.75 -11.63
CA ILE A 347 -7.98 -0.12 -12.35
C ILE A 347 -7.42 1.08 -13.13
N GLY A 348 -7.47 0.99 -14.45
CA GLY A 348 -7.08 2.04 -15.39
C GLY A 348 -8.22 3.00 -15.74
N THR A 349 -7.99 3.81 -16.74
CA THR A 349 -9.04 4.60 -17.41
C THR A 349 -10.02 3.67 -18.13
N PRO A 350 -11.24 4.12 -18.49
CA PRO A 350 -12.20 3.31 -19.23
C PRO A 350 -11.63 2.69 -20.52
N ALA A 351 -10.76 3.43 -21.22
CA ALA A 351 -10.13 2.96 -22.45
C ALA A 351 -9.08 1.86 -22.18
N GLU A 352 -8.20 2.04 -21.20
CA GLU A 352 -7.23 1.03 -20.77
C GLU A 352 -7.92 -0.25 -20.29
N ASN A 353 -8.95 -0.11 -19.46
CA ASN A 353 -9.72 -1.24 -18.96
C ASN A 353 -10.44 -2.01 -20.08
N THR A 354 -10.92 -1.32 -21.10
CA THR A 354 -11.56 -1.96 -22.27
C THR A 354 -10.55 -2.75 -23.09
N ARG A 355 -9.35 -2.20 -23.33
CA ARG A 355 -8.25 -2.93 -24.01
C ARG A 355 -7.80 -4.13 -23.18
N THR A 356 -7.68 -3.97 -21.87
CA THR A 356 -7.33 -5.05 -20.94
C THR A 356 -8.30 -6.21 -21.05
N LEU A 357 -9.62 -5.97 -20.99
CA LEU A 357 -10.63 -7.01 -21.14
C LEU A 357 -10.55 -7.70 -22.50
N ALA A 358 -10.37 -6.95 -23.58
CA ALA A 358 -10.22 -7.51 -24.93
C ALA A 358 -8.99 -8.43 -25.04
N ASN A 359 -7.86 -8.02 -24.42
CA ASN A 359 -6.64 -8.81 -24.42
C ASN A 359 -6.79 -10.10 -23.59
N PHE A 360 -7.43 -10.03 -22.41
CA PHE A 360 -7.75 -11.22 -21.62
C PHE A 360 -8.64 -12.20 -22.40
N GLN A 361 -9.74 -11.72 -22.99
CA GLN A 361 -10.66 -12.55 -23.75
C GLN A 361 -9.93 -13.25 -24.90
N ALA A 362 -9.18 -12.51 -25.72
CA ALA A 362 -8.47 -13.06 -26.88
C ALA A 362 -7.43 -14.13 -26.49
N LEU A 363 -6.76 -13.99 -25.34
CA LEU A 363 -5.78 -14.97 -24.89
C LEU A 363 -6.44 -16.22 -24.29
N LEU A 364 -7.54 -16.05 -23.55
CA LEU A 364 -8.25 -17.16 -22.93
C LEU A 364 -9.02 -17.98 -23.95
N ASP A 365 -9.58 -17.39 -25.01
CA ASP A 365 -10.24 -18.10 -26.12
C ASP A 365 -9.24 -19.01 -26.86
N CYS A 366 -7.97 -18.59 -26.99
CA CYS A 366 -6.92 -19.41 -27.58
C CYS A 366 -6.50 -20.62 -26.74
N VAL A 367 -6.78 -20.62 -25.43
CA VAL A 367 -6.47 -21.75 -24.53
C VAL A 367 -7.63 -22.77 -24.47
N ALA A 368 -8.86 -22.32 -24.78
CA ALA A 368 -10.07 -23.15 -24.74
C ALA A 368 -10.32 -23.92 -26.04
N GLY A 369 -9.68 -23.58 -27.16
CA GLY A 369 -9.74 -24.27 -28.48
C GLY A 369 -8.50 -25.10 -28.72
#